data_0184a1c60fe61d417a646a27f07cc32c
#
_entry.id   0184a1c60fe61d417a646a27f07cc32c
#
_cell.length_a   1.000
_cell.length_b   1.000
_cell.length_c   1.000
_cell.angle_alpha   90.00
_cell.angle_beta   90.00
_cell.angle_gamma   90.00
#
_symmetry.space_group_name_H-M   'P 1'
#
loop_
_entity.id
_entity.type
_entity.pdbx_description
1 polymer ?
#
loop_
_entity_poly.entity_id
_entity_poly.type
_entity_poly.pdbx_seq_one_letter_code
_entity_poly.pdbx_strand_id
1 'polypeptide(L)'
;LSLCAAVPALADGAVGFAEDRDRVVDDAALLSDSEKTALMEKLGEIRARQKMDIVIVTAKTLNGATPAEYADDTYDYNGYGYGSNRDGLLLLIGMENRDWYISTTGYGITAFTDAGIQYIGSKIKEPLSNGDYADAFNTFAELCDDFITRARNGSPYDSGNMPKEPMKWGWIPVAIIAGFILSFITVGRMKNKLKTVRFQPAASSYMKAGSMNITESRDMYLYNTVTRTAKPKASDSGGSSTHTS
;
A
#
# COMPACT_ATOMS: atom_id res chain seq x y z
N LEU A 1 59.13 -29.39 -35.84
CA LEU A 1 58.50 -28.27 -35.18
C LEU A 1 57.17 -27.98 -35.87
N SER A 2 56.08 -28.51 -35.31
CA SER A 2 54.74 -28.28 -35.79
C SER A 2 54.14 -27.07 -35.05
N LEU A 3 53.89 -26.01 -35.78
CA LEU A 3 53.28 -24.78 -35.26
C LEU A 3 51.76 -24.95 -35.28
N CYS A 4 51.17 -25.27 -34.14
CA CYS A 4 49.74 -25.30 -33.97
C CYS A 4 49.26 -23.85 -33.81
N ALA A 5 48.72 -23.27 -34.90
CA ALA A 5 48.00 -22.00 -34.83
C ALA A 5 46.65 -22.23 -34.14
N ALA A 6 46.49 -21.69 -32.94
CA ALA A 6 45.20 -21.60 -32.28
C ALA A 6 44.33 -20.60 -33.04
N VAL A 7 43.28 -21.06 -33.67
CA VAL A 7 42.20 -20.25 -34.21
C VAL A 7 41.41 -19.74 -33.02
N PRO A 8 41.27 -18.43 -32.84
CA PRO A 8 40.34 -17.91 -31.82
C PRO A 8 38.94 -18.34 -32.26
N ALA A 9 38.24 -19.07 -31.40
CA ALA A 9 36.82 -19.30 -31.55
C ALA A 9 36.14 -17.91 -31.60
N LEU A 10 35.57 -17.60 -32.75
CA LEU A 10 34.65 -16.47 -32.88
C LEU A 10 33.54 -16.72 -31.85
N ALA A 11 33.53 -15.86 -30.84
CA ALA A 11 32.42 -15.78 -29.92
C ALA A 11 31.13 -15.65 -30.74
N ASP A 12 30.27 -16.60 -30.49
CA ASP A 12 28.90 -16.65 -30.98
C ASP A 12 28.31 -15.25 -30.97
N GLY A 13 27.81 -14.81 -32.12
CA GLY A 13 27.24 -13.51 -32.28
C GLY A 13 26.06 -13.36 -31.30
N ALA A 14 26.34 -12.79 -30.13
CA ALA A 14 25.33 -12.16 -29.34
C ALA A 14 24.70 -11.13 -30.25
N VAL A 15 23.52 -11.44 -30.79
CA VAL A 15 22.63 -10.47 -31.39
C VAL A 15 22.50 -9.40 -30.31
N GLY A 16 23.17 -8.26 -30.50
CA GLY A 16 23.16 -7.18 -29.52
C GLY A 16 21.72 -6.72 -29.35
N PHE A 17 21.07 -7.28 -28.36
CA PHE A 17 19.83 -6.71 -27.85
C PHE A 17 20.25 -5.34 -27.34
N ALA A 18 19.80 -4.30 -28.02
CA ALA A 18 20.32 -2.95 -27.86
C ALA A 18 20.18 -2.51 -26.38
N GLU A 19 21.28 -2.57 -25.65
CA GLU A 19 21.38 -2.00 -24.30
C GLU A 19 21.21 -0.48 -24.28
N ASP A 20 21.32 0.16 -25.44
CA ASP A 20 21.41 1.60 -25.65
C ASP A 20 20.13 2.21 -26.24
N ARG A 21 18.96 1.62 -26.00
CA ARG A 21 17.70 2.23 -26.48
C ARG A 21 17.09 3.11 -25.41
N ASP A 22 16.58 4.26 -25.87
CA ASP A 22 15.78 5.14 -25.02
C ASP A 22 14.53 4.41 -24.52
N ARG A 23 14.45 4.19 -23.21
CA ARG A 23 13.27 3.59 -22.55
C ARG A 23 12.22 4.62 -22.22
N VAL A 24 12.52 5.89 -22.42
CA VAL A 24 11.60 7.01 -22.25
C VAL A 24 11.55 7.79 -23.54
N VAL A 25 10.53 7.53 -24.36
CA VAL A 25 10.25 8.26 -25.61
C VAL A 25 9.18 9.29 -25.31
N ASP A 26 9.59 10.54 -25.14
CA ASP A 26 8.69 11.62 -24.73
C ASP A 26 8.41 12.56 -25.92
N ASP A 27 7.65 12.09 -26.90
CA ASP A 27 7.24 12.89 -28.08
C ASP A 27 6.23 13.97 -27.73
N ALA A 28 5.51 13.79 -26.65
CA ALA A 28 4.56 14.80 -26.17
C ALA A 28 5.22 15.93 -25.39
N ALA A 29 6.51 15.80 -25.07
CA ALA A 29 7.30 16.76 -24.29
C ALA A 29 6.64 17.07 -22.92
N LEU A 30 6.31 16.01 -22.18
CA LEU A 30 5.68 16.08 -20.86
C LEU A 30 6.69 16.18 -19.73
N LEU A 31 7.94 15.79 -19.97
CA LEU A 31 9.03 15.78 -19.01
C LEU A 31 10.08 16.83 -19.35
N SER A 32 10.72 17.37 -18.34
CA SER A 32 11.96 18.10 -18.51
C SER A 32 13.12 17.15 -18.81
N ASP A 33 14.22 17.66 -19.38
CA ASP A 33 15.41 16.85 -19.69
C ASP A 33 15.99 16.16 -18.44
N SER A 34 15.95 16.82 -17.29
CA SER A 34 16.40 16.26 -16.00
C SER A 34 15.52 15.13 -15.50
N GLU A 35 14.20 15.28 -15.61
CA GLU A 35 13.24 14.25 -15.22
C GLU A 35 13.34 13.03 -16.14
N LYS A 36 13.44 13.26 -17.45
CA LYS A 36 13.64 12.20 -18.44
C LYS A 36 14.92 11.41 -18.14
N THR A 37 16.03 12.11 -17.86
CA THR A 37 17.32 11.46 -17.57
C THR A 37 17.23 10.63 -16.29
N ALA A 38 16.67 11.17 -15.20
CA ALA A 38 16.50 10.44 -13.95
C ALA A 38 15.59 9.21 -14.09
N LEU A 39 14.51 9.34 -14.89
CA LEU A 39 13.60 8.24 -15.15
C LEU A 39 14.28 7.15 -16.00
N MET A 40 15.06 7.52 -17.01
CA MET A 40 15.84 6.58 -17.82
C MET A 40 16.85 5.78 -16.98
N GLU A 41 17.56 6.46 -16.08
CA GLU A 41 18.49 5.81 -15.14
C GLU A 41 17.76 4.79 -14.25
N LYS A 42 16.65 5.21 -13.64
CA LYS A 42 15.81 4.34 -12.81
C LYS A 42 15.30 3.10 -13.56
N LEU A 43 14.79 3.28 -14.78
CA LEU A 43 14.33 2.16 -15.62
C LEU A 43 15.50 1.25 -16.03
N GLY A 44 16.68 1.82 -16.26
CA GLY A 44 17.91 1.08 -16.53
C GLY A 44 18.32 0.18 -15.35
N GLU A 45 18.28 0.71 -14.13
CA GLU A 45 18.55 -0.07 -12.91
C GLU A 45 17.56 -1.21 -12.71
N ILE A 46 16.26 -0.93 -12.89
CA ILE A 46 15.21 -1.95 -12.79
C ILE A 46 15.44 -3.04 -13.84
N ARG A 47 15.73 -2.66 -15.08
CA ARG A 47 16.04 -3.60 -16.17
C ARG A 47 17.23 -4.50 -15.84
N ALA A 48 18.32 -3.92 -15.35
CA ALA A 48 19.51 -4.67 -14.98
C ALA A 48 19.24 -5.71 -13.89
N ARG A 49 18.44 -5.35 -12.90
CA ARG A 49 18.07 -6.20 -11.75
C ARG A 49 17.02 -7.24 -12.13
N GLN A 50 15.95 -6.79 -12.79
CA GLN A 50 14.77 -7.61 -13.06
C GLN A 50 14.88 -8.42 -14.37
N LYS A 51 15.88 -8.14 -15.20
CA LYS A 51 16.00 -8.77 -16.53
C LYS A 51 14.69 -8.66 -17.32
N MET A 52 14.08 -7.48 -17.29
CA MET A 52 12.84 -7.14 -17.97
C MET A 52 12.92 -5.70 -18.45
N ASP A 53 12.44 -5.41 -19.64
CA ASP A 53 12.44 -4.07 -20.19
C ASP A 53 11.14 -3.34 -19.84
N ILE A 54 11.28 -2.12 -19.33
CA ILE A 54 10.15 -1.26 -19.00
C ILE A 54 10.30 0.01 -19.83
N VAL A 55 9.31 0.28 -20.67
CA VAL A 55 9.34 1.39 -21.63
C VAL A 55 8.17 2.33 -21.36
N ILE A 56 8.40 3.62 -21.46
CA ILE A 56 7.38 4.66 -21.36
C ILE A 56 7.41 5.48 -22.65
N VAL A 57 6.25 5.57 -23.29
CA VAL A 57 6.06 6.32 -24.54
C VAL A 57 4.95 7.33 -24.34
N THR A 58 5.25 8.60 -24.65
CA THR A 58 4.22 9.62 -24.72
C THR A 58 4.08 10.09 -26.17
N ALA A 59 2.85 10.17 -26.66
CA ALA A 59 2.55 10.57 -28.03
C ALA A 59 1.56 11.73 -28.05
N LYS A 60 1.80 12.72 -28.91
CA LYS A 60 0.85 13.82 -29.14
C LYS A 60 -0.41 13.34 -29.83
N THR A 61 -0.24 12.43 -30.79
CA THR A 61 -1.33 11.82 -31.57
C THR A 61 -0.97 10.36 -31.85
N LEU A 62 -2.00 9.53 -31.97
CA LEU A 62 -1.86 8.12 -32.35
C LEU A 62 -2.06 7.92 -33.86
N ASN A 63 -2.20 8.99 -34.64
CA ASN A 63 -2.38 8.95 -36.09
C ASN A 63 -3.55 8.06 -36.57
N GLY A 64 -4.59 7.94 -35.76
CA GLY A 64 -5.76 7.11 -36.06
C GLY A 64 -5.64 5.64 -35.66
N ALA A 65 -4.53 5.20 -35.12
CA ALA A 65 -4.38 3.87 -34.52
C ALA A 65 -5.07 3.82 -33.17
N THR A 66 -5.48 2.62 -32.75
CA THR A 66 -5.92 2.40 -31.37
C THR A 66 -4.71 2.45 -30.41
N PRO A 67 -4.91 2.79 -29.13
CA PRO A 67 -3.81 2.76 -28.15
C PRO A 67 -3.08 1.41 -28.06
N ALA A 68 -3.81 0.32 -28.23
CA ALA A 68 -3.25 -1.03 -28.24
C ALA A 68 -2.34 -1.24 -29.46
N GLU A 69 -2.85 -0.99 -30.66
CA GLU A 69 -2.07 -1.14 -31.91
C GLU A 69 -0.80 -0.25 -31.88
N TYR A 70 -0.94 1.01 -31.45
CA TYR A 70 0.20 1.92 -31.39
C TYR A 70 1.26 1.45 -30.39
N ALA A 71 0.85 0.96 -29.20
CA ALA A 71 1.76 0.47 -28.18
C ALA A 71 2.49 -0.81 -28.64
N ASP A 72 1.73 -1.78 -29.18
CA ASP A 72 2.25 -3.05 -29.66
C ASP A 72 3.22 -2.85 -30.84
N ASP A 73 2.83 -2.06 -31.82
CA ASP A 73 3.67 -1.70 -32.96
C ASP A 73 4.95 -0.96 -32.51
N THR A 74 4.83 -0.01 -31.59
CA THR A 74 5.98 0.71 -31.05
C THR A 74 6.93 -0.24 -30.32
N TYR A 75 6.41 -1.17 -29.56
CA TYR A 75 7.22 -2.17 -28.87
C TYR A 75 7.95 -3.08 -29.86
N ASP A 76 7.26 -3.55 -30.87
CA ASP A 76 7.77 -4.50 -31.85
C ASP A 76 8.75 -3.89 -32.82
N TYR A 77 8.42 -2.77 -33.45
CA TYR A 77 9.29 -2.14 -34.46
C TYR A 77 10.58 -1.58 -33.84
N ASN A 78 10.51 -1.06 -32.62
CA ASN A 78 11.71 -0.60 -31.94
C ASN A 78 12.50 -1.76 -31.30
N GLY A 79 11.98 -3.00 -31.32
CA GLY A 79 12.64 -4.17 -30.78
C GLY A 79 12.89 -4.11 -29.29
N TYR A 80 11.97 -3.50 -28.51
CA TYR A 80 12.04 -3.50 -27.05
C TYR A 80 11.90 -4.92 -26.48
N GLY A 81 12.27 -5.06 -25.22
CA GLY A 81 12.20 -6.31 -24.47
C GLY A 81 13.57 -6.88 -24.13
N TYR A 82 13.62 -7.64 -23.06
CA TYR A 82 14.82 -8.25 -22.55
C TYR A 82 14.95 -9.72 -23.02
N GLY A 83 16.11 -10.07 -23.53
CA GLY A 83 16.43 -11.44 -23.95
C GLY A 83 15.64 -11.93 -25.16
N SER A 84 15.74 -13.22 -25.45
CA SER A 84 15.13 -13.86 -26.64
C SER A 84 13.60 -13.87 -26.58
N ASN A 85 13.02 -13.86 -25.39
CA ASN A 85 11.56 -13.85 -25.18
C ASN A 85 10.97 -12.44 -25.24
N ARG A 86 11.82 -11.42 -25.36
CA ARG A 86 11.42 -10.01 -25.35
C ARG A 86 10.61 -9.64 -24.10
N ASP A 87 11.10 -10.11 -22.92
CA ASP A 87 10.41 -9.88 -21.65
C ASP A 87 10.32 -8.40 -21.34
N GLY A 88 9.12 -7.88 -21.18
CA GLY A 88 8.93 -6.47 -20.87
C GLY A 88 7.50 -5.98 -20.93
N LEU A 89 7.36 -4.66 -20.78
CA LEU A 89 6.11 -3.94 -20.92
C LEU A 89 6.36 -2.52 -21.41
N LEU A 90 5.35 -1.95 -22.04
CA LEU A 90 5.34 -0.57 -22.52
C LEU A 90 4.10 0.14 -22.00
N LEU A 91 4.29 1.29 -21.33
CA LEU A 91 3.24 2.24 -21.02
C LEU A 91 3.15 3.27 -22.13
N LEU A 92 2.02 3.36 -22.78
CA LEU A 92 1.67 4.41 -23.73
C LEU A 92 0.77 5.45 -23.07
N ILE A 93 1.09 6.74 -23.29
CA ILE A 93 0.23 7.88 -22.96
C ILE A 93 -0.08 8.62 -24.26
N GLY A 94 -1.32 8.57 -24.70
CA GLY A 94 -1.83 9.32 -25.86
C GLY A 94 -2.48 10.63 -25.42
N MET A 95 -1.89 11.77 -25.78
CA MET A 95 -2.37 13.09 -25.33
C MET A 95 -3.60 13.57 -26.09
N GLU A 96 -3.83 13.08 -27.30
CA GLU A 96 -4.95 13.47 -28.15
C GLU A 96 -6.30 13.21 -27.49
N ASN A 97 -6.50 11.96 -27.01
CA ASN A 97 -7.71 11.51 -26.36
C ASN A 97 -7.56 11.35 -24.84
N ARG A 98 -6.36 11.59 -24.30
CA ARG A 98 -5.97 11.30 -22.92
C ARG A 98 -6.13 9.83 -22.55
N ASP A 99 -5.78 8.98 -23.52
CA ASP A 99 -5.79 7.54 -23.36
C ASP A 99 -4.45 7.02 -22.84
N TRP A 100 -4.50 5.92 -22.14
CA TRP A 100 -3.31 5.18 -21.75
C TRP A 100 -3.49 3.69 -22.03
N TYR A 101 -2.40 3.02 -22.31
CA TYR A 101 -2.40 1.58 -22.55
C TYR A 101 -1.10 0.96 -22.03
N ILE A 102 -1.17 -0.25 -21.51
CA ILE A 102 -0.01 -1.04 -21.12
C ILE A 102 0.03 -2.30 -22.00
N SER A 103 1.05 -2.39 -22.85
CA SER A 103 1.37 -3.59 -23.60
C SER A 103 2.35 -4.45 -22.79
N THR A 104 2.15 -5.76 -22.77
CA THR A 104 3.02 -6.71 -22.04
C THR A 104 3.48 -7.83 -22.96
N THR A 105 4.77 -8.21 -22.87
CA THR A 105 5.38 -9.23 -23.72
C THR A 105 6.23 -10.19 -22.89
N GLY A 106 6.31 -11.44 -23.31
CA GLY A 106 7.13 -12.47 -22.68
C GLY A 106 6.69 -12.71 -21.22
N TYR A 107 7.64 -12.65 -20.29
CA TYR A 107 7.35 -12.79 -18.86
C TYR A 107 6.44 -11.68 -18.30
N GLY A 108 6.37 -10.54 -18.99
CA GLY A 108 5.45 -9.45 -18.63
C GLY A 108 3.99 -9.92 -18.54
N ILE A 109 3.55 -10.80 -19.43
CA ILE A 109 2.19 -11.36 -19.41
C ILE A 109 1.90 -12.11 -18.11
N THR A 110 2.90 -12.77 -17.54
CA THR A 110 2.76 -13.50 -16.27
C THR A 110 2.85 -12.56 -15.06
N ALA A 111 3.72 -11.55 -15.14
CA ALA A 111 3.96 -10.62 -14.04
C ALA A 111 2.84 -9.60 -13.87
N PHE A 112 2.19 -9.20 -14.96
CA PHE A 112 1.16 -8.18 -15.00
C PHE A 112 -0.18 -8.75 -15.44
N THR A 113 -0.97 -9.21 -14.47
CA THR A 113 -2.34 -9.67 -14.73
C THR A 113 -3.25 -8.49 -15.10
N ASP A 114 -4.41 -8.76 -15.67
CA ASP A 114 -5.40 -7.71 -15.99
C ASP A 114 -5.76 -6.87 -14.76
N ALA A 115 -5.94 -7.51 -13.61
CA ALA A 115 -6.20 -6.82 -12.35
C ALA A 115 -5.00 -5.96 -11.92
N GLY A 116 -3.78 -6.44 -12.15
CA GLY A 116 -2.54 -5.72 -11.90
C GLY A 116 -2.40 -4.47 -12.77
N ILE A 117 -2.68 -4.60 -14.07
CA ILE A 117 -2.66 -3.48 -15.01
C ILE A 117 -3.68 -2.41 -14.61
N GLN A 118 -4.89 -2.81 -14.23
CA GLN A 118 -5.92 -1.87 -13.76
C GLN A 118 -5.52 -1.18 -12.45
N TYR A 119 -4.89 -1.91 -11.53
CA TYR A 119 -4.38 -1.34 -10.29
C TYR A 119 -3.31 -0.27 -10.59
N ILE A 120 -2.32 -0.58 -11.42
CA ILE A 120 -1.28 0.37 -11.84
C ILE A 120 -1.92 1.61 -12.48
N GLY A 121 -2.85 1.41 -13.43
CA GLY A 121 -3.58 2.48 -14.07
C GLY A 121 -4.32 3.38 -13.07
N SER A 122 -4.95 2.80 -12.04
CA SER A 122 -5.63 3.56 -10.99
C SER A 122 -4.69 4.46 -10.19
N LYS A 123 -3.41 4.03 -10.02
CA LYS A 123 -2.40 4.77 -9.26
C LYS A 123 -1.78 5.92 -10.05
N ILE A 124 -1.57 5.72 -11.33
CA ILE A 124 -0.99 6.77 -12.19
C ILE A 124 -2.02 7.77 -12.68
N LYS A 125 -3.32 7.42 -12.67
CA LYS A 125 -4.41 8.26 -13.19
C LYS A 125 -4.49 9.64 -12.53
N GLU A 126 -4.39 9.70 -11.20
CA GLU A 126 -4.49 10.95 -10.45
C GLU A 126 -3.36 11.92 -10.81
N PRO A 127 -2.06 11.54 -10.69
CA PRO A 127 -0.97 12.43 -11.10
C PRO A 127 -1.01 12.77 -12.60
N LEU A 128 -1.36 11.84 -13.49
CA LEU A 128 -1.54 12.14 -14.92
C LEU A 128 -2.61 13.21 -15.14
N SER A 129 -3.72 13.14 -14.42
CA SER A 129 -4.83 14.11 -14.53
C SER A 129 -4.44 15.50 -14.02
N ASN A 130 -3.57 15.56 -13.03
CA ASN A 130 -3.06 16.79 -12.43
C ASN A 130 -1.94 17.45 -13.28
N GLY A 131 -1.37 16.71 -14.25
CA GLY A 131 -0.22 17.15 -15.04
C GLY A 131 1.13 16.84 -14.38
N ASP A 132 1.13 16.07 -13.28
CA ASP A 132 2.34 15.65 -12.55
C ASP A 132 2.93 14.39 -13.20
N TYR A 133 3.36 14.54 -14.46
CA TYR A 133 3.80 13.43 -15.31
C TYR A 133 5.02 12.70 -14.75
N ALA A 134 5.97 13.43 -14.21
CA ALA A 134 7.17 12.84 -13.60
C ALA A 134 6.81 11.94 -12.41
N ASP A 135 5.86 12.36 -11.57
CA ASP A 135 5.36 11.55 -10.44
C ASP A 135 4.61 10.31 -10.93
N ALA A 136 3.76 10.47 -11.96
CA ALA A 136 3.04 9.36 -12.58
C ALA A 136 4.00 8.27 -13.09
N PHE A 137 5.04 8.66 -13.83
CA PHE A 137 5.99 7.73 -14.42
C PHE A 137 6.93 7.11 -13.39
N ASN A 138 7.31 7.86 -12.35
CA ASN A 138 8.06 7.31 -11.23
C ASN A 138 7.23 6.28 -10.45
N THR A 139 5.97 6.58 -10.18
CA THR A 139 5.03 5.64 -9.54
C THR A 139 4.84 4.39 -10.39
N PHE A 140 4.69 4.55 -11.71
CA PHE A 140 4.63 3.43 -12.64
C PHE A 140 5.86 2.52 -12.54
N ALA A 141 7.06 3.11 -12.60
CA ALA A 141 8.32 2.36 -12.52
C ALA A 141 8.46 1.59 -11.21
N GLU A 142 8.10 2.19 -10.07
CA GLU A 142 8.15 1.56 -8.76
C GLU A 142 7.15 0.39 -8.65
N LEU A 143 5.94 0.58 -9.12
CA LEU A 143 4.94 -0.47 -9.15
C LEU A 143 5.36 -1.64 -10.05
N CYS A 144 5.92 -1.34 -11.22
CA CYS A 144 6.44 -2.38 -12.10
C CYS A 144 7.53 -3.21 -11.43
N ASP A 145 8.46 -2.58 -10.72
CA ASP A 145 9.51 -3.27 -9.99
C ASP A 145 8.96 -4.20 -8.90
N ASP A 146 7.98 -3.72 -8.13
CA ASP A 146 7.31 -4.54 -7.09
C ASP A 146 6.53 -5.70 -7.70
N PHE A 147 5.78 -5.47 -8.77
CA PHE A 147 5.02 -6.50 -9.48
C PHE A 147 5.91 -7.60 -10.04
N ILE A 148 7.01 -7.23 -10.69
CA ILE A 148 7.98 -8.20 -11.23
C ILE A 148 8.63 -8.98 -10.09
N THR A 149 9.04 -8.32 -9.02
CA THR A 149 9.62 -8.97 -7.84
C THR A 149 8.65 -9.98 -7.23
N ARG A 150 7.40 -9.60 -7.11
CA ARG A 150 6.35 -10.46 -6.56
C ARG A 150 6.07 -11.67 -7.45
N ALA A 151 6.00 -11.46 -8.76
CA ALA A 151 5.81 -12.53 -9.73
C ALA A 151 6.97 -13.52 -9.72
N ARG A 152 8.21 -13.05 -9.62
CA ARG A 152 9.41 -13.91 -9.50
C ARG A 152 9.42 -14.74 -8.22
N ASN A 153 8.79 -14.25 -7.16
CA ASN A 153 8.58 -14.99 -5.92
C ASN A 153 7.39 -15.98 -5.99
N GLY A 154 6.84 -16.22 -7.19
CA GLY A 154 5.78 -17.20 -7.44
C GLY A 154 4.38 -16.76 -6.97
N SER A 155 4.18 -15.48 -6.71
CA SER A 155 2.89 -14.94 -6.25
C SER A 155 2.56 -13.62 -6.95
N PRO A 156 2.36 -13.62 -8.29
CA PRO A 156 2.01 -12.42 -9.02
C PRO A 156 0.76 -11.75 -8.41
N TYR A 157 0.69 -10.45 -8.49
CA TYR A 157 -0.49 -9.73 -8.04
C TYR A 157 -1.69 -10.02 -8.94
N ASP A 158 -2.81 -10.34 -8.32
CA ASP A 158 -4.10 -10.59 -8.97
C ASP A 158 -5.23 -10.10 -8.06
N SER A 159 -6.48 -10.19 -8.51
CA SER A 159 -7.69 -9.68 -7.84
C SER A 159 -7.80 -10.01 -6.34
N GLY A 160 -7.22 -11.14 -5.91
CA GLY A 160 -7.28 -11.61 -4.51
C GLY A 160 -6.15 -11.14 -3.61
N ASN A 161 -5.05 -10.63 -4.15
CA ASN A 161 -3.83 -10.34 -3.38
C ASN A 161 -3.18 -8.98 -3.70
N MET A 162 -3.94 -8.04 -4.28
CA MET A 162 -3.45 -6.69 -4.58
C MET A 162 -2.82 -6.00 -3.37
N PRO A 163 -1.84 -5.10 -3.58
CA PRO A 163 -1.27 -4.29 -2.52
C PRO A 163 -2.37 -3.54 -1.78
N LYS A 164 -2.42 -3.72 -0.46
CA LYS A 164 -3.39 -2.97 0.36
C LYS A 164 -2.94 -1.52 0.45
N GLU A 165 -3.84 -0.61 0.15
CA GLU A 165 -3.56 0.81 0.35
C GLU A 165 -3.27 1.09 1.82
N PRO A 166 -2.20 1.83 2.14
CA PRO A 166 -2.00 2.31 3.49
C PRO A 166 -3.20 3.17 3.89
N MET A 167 -3.71 2.93 5.10
CA MET A 167 -4.85 3.70 5.62
C MET A 167 -4.53 5.19 5.58
N LYS A 168 -5.31 5.96 4.82
CA LYS A 168 -5.12 7.41 4.72
C LYS A 168 -5.22 8.01 6.13
N TRP A 169 -4.19 8.70 6.56
CA TRP A 169 -4.12 9.34 7.90
C TRP A 169 -5.33 10.20 8.23
N GLY A 170 -6.02 10.71 7.21
CA GLY A 170 -7.27 11.46 7.35
C GLY A 170 -8.41 10.67 8.00
N TRP A 171 -8.40 9.35 8.02
CA TRP A 171 -9.41 8.52 8.67
C TRP A 171 -9.20 8.40 10.19
N ILE A 172 -7.98 8.67 10.70
CA ILE A 172 -7.67 8.60 12.13
C ILE A 172 -8.52 9.58 12.94
N PRO A 173 -8.60 10.89 12.63
CA PRO A 173 -9.46 11.81 13.37
C PRO A 173 -10.94 11.44 13.25
N VAL A 174 -11.39 10.94 12.10
CA VAL A 174 -12.78 10.49 11.92
C VAL A 174 -13.09 9.30 12.84
N ALA A 175 -12.19 8.32 12.93
CA ALA A 175 -12.35 7.18 13.83
C ALA A 175 -12.36 7.61 15.31
N ILE A 176 -11.52 8.55 15.69
CA ILE A 176 -11.49 9.11 17.06
C ILE A 176 -12.82 9.79 17.39
N ILE A 177 -13.32 10.66 16.51
CA ILE A 177 -14.60 11.35 16.70
C ILE A 177 -15.75 10.35 16.81
N ALA A 178 -15.81 9.34 15.95
CA ALA A 178 -16.81 8.29 16.00
C ALA A 178 -16.74 7.50 17.32
N GLY A 179 -15.53 7.17 17.80
CA GLY A 179 -15.32 6.53 19.09
C GLY A 179 -15.82 7.37 20.28
N PHE A 180 -15.56 8.69 20.26
CA PHE A 180 -16.07 9.60 21.27
C PHE A 180 -17.61 9.65 21.28
N ILE A 181 -18.25 9.76 20.11
CA ILE A 181 -19.72 9.77 20.01
C ILE A 181 -20.34 8.51 20.61
N LEU A 182 -19.81 7.33 20.25
CA LEU A 182 -20.28 6.04 20.78
C LEU A 182 -20.07 5.96 22.29
N SER A 183 -18.92 6.44 22.79
CA SER A 183 -18.63 6.49 24.23
C SER A 183 -19.61 7.39 24.97
N PHE A 184 -19.91 8.59 24.46
CA PHE A 184 -20.89 9.48 25.07
C PHE A 184 -22.30 8.90 25.11
N ILE A 185 -22.72 8.18 24.07
CA ILE A 185 -24.03 7.51 24.04
C ILE A 185 -24.11 6.42 25.12
N THR A 186 -23.07 5.58 25.25
CA THR A 186 -23.04 4.49 26.22
C THR A 186 -23.00 5.01 27.66
N VAL A 187 -22.13 6.01 27.94
CA VAL A 187 -22.03 6.64 29.25
C VAL A 187 -23.31 7.38 29.60
N GLY A 188 -23.92 8.09 28.63
CA GLY A 188 -25.20 8.78 28.83
C GLY A 188 -26.34 7.81 29.21
N ARG A 189 -26.40 6.65 28.53
CA ARG A 189 -27.38 5.59 28.87
C ARG A 189 -27.14 5.00 30.26
N MET A 190 -25.89 4.78 30.65
CA MET A 190 -25.55 4.29 32.00
C MET A 190 -25.90 5.33 33.06
N LYS A 191 -25.57 6.60 32.83
CA LYS A 191 -25.91 7.72 33.77
C LYS A 191 -27.41 7.89 33.94
N ASN A 192 -28.19 7.73 32.88
CA ASN A 192 -29.66 7.82 32.97
C ASN A 192 -30.26 6.63 33.77
N LYS A 193 -29.67 5.44 33.71
CA LYS A 193 -30.09 4.28 34.55
C LYS A 193 -29.80 4.56 36.03
N LEU A 194 -28.73 5.26 36.36
CA LEU A 194 -28.39 5.62 37.74
C LEU A 194 -29.27 6.74 38.30
N LYS A 195 -29.89 7.58 37.46
CA LYS A 195 -30.83 8.63 37.90
C LYS A 195 -32.16 8.11 38.40
N THR A 196 -32.47 6.83 38.21
CA THR A 196 -33.69 6.20 38.72
C THR A 196 -33.64 5.92 40.24
N VAL A 197 -32.44 5.99 40.84
CA VAL A 197 -32.29 5.86 42.28
C VAL A 197 -32.44 7.24 42.91
N ARG A 198 -33.62 7.52 43.51
CA ARG A 198 -33.82 8.73 44.32
C ARG A 198 -33.00 8.55 45.61
N PHE A 199 -31.98 9.36 45.75
CA PHE A 199 -31.30 9.49 47.04
C PHE A 199 -32.27 10.16 48.03
N GLN A 200 -32.62 9.41 49.07
CA GLN A 200 -33.50 9.94 50.12
C GLN A 200 -32.62 10.23 51.34
N PRO A 201 -32.29 11.53 51.58
CA PRO A 201 -31.25 11.89 52.53
C PRO A 201 -31.68 11.83 54.00
N ALA A 202 -32.96 11.56 54.26
CA ALA A 202 -33.45 11.49 55.63
C ALA A 202 -34.57 10.47 55.77
N ALA A 203 -34.50 9.67 56.82
CA ALA A 203 -35.56 8.71 57.21
C ALA A 203 -36.87 9.41 57.66
N SER A 204 -36.87 10.73 57.78
CA SER A 204 -38.01 11.53 58.23
C SER A 204 -39.24 11.45 57.31
N SER A 205 -39.08 11.05 56.03
CA SER A 205 -40.21 10.86 55.12
C SER A 205 -41.00 9.58 55.37
N TYR A 206 -40.48 8.65 56.15
CA TYR A 206 -41.17 7.43 56.56
C TYR A 206 -41.95 7.57 57.87
N MET A 207 -41.76 8.68 58.56
CA MET A 207 -42.45 8.95 59.82
C MET A 207 -43.68 9.80 59.64
N LYS A 208 -44.78 9.41 60.21
CA LYS A 208 -45.97 10.26 60.26
C LYS A 208 -45.68 11.45 61.14
N ALA A 209 -45.96 12.66 60.64
CA ALA A 209 -45.72 13.89 61.39
C ALA A 209 -46.37 13.83 62.80
N GLY A 210 -45.57 14.03 63.83
CA GLY A 210 -46.02 13.99 65.24
C GLY A 210 -46.09 12.60 65.87
N SER A 211 -45.70 11.50 65.18
CA SER A 211 -45.74 10.14 65.72
C SER A 211 -44.49 9.73 66.50
N MET A 212 -43.41 10.50 66.40
CA MET A 212 -42.15 10.20 67.07
C MET A 212 -41.94 11.16 68.24
N ASN A 213 -42.00 10.62 69.48
CA ASN A 213 -41.61 11.32 70.67
C ASN A 213 -40.31 10.70 71.18
N ILE A 214 -39.20 11.42 70.99
CA ILE A 214 -37.89 10.96 71.46
C ILE A 214 -37.75 11.36 72.92
N THR A 215 -37.82 10.41 73.78
CA THR A 215 -37.66 10.61 75.24
C THR A 215 -36.18 10.49 75.68
N GLU A 216 -35.35 9.80 74.94
CA GLU A 216 -33.91 9.68 75.17
C GLU A 216 -33.20 9.48 73.85
N SER A 217 -32.12 10.22 73.63
CA SER A 217 -31.22 10.05 72.49
C SER A 217 -29.82 9.82 73.02
N ARG A 218 -29.28 8.60 72.72
CA ARG A 218 -27.94 8.20 73.13
C ARG A 218 -27.24 7.54 71.97
N ASP A 219 -26.11 8.09 71.52
CA ASP A 219 -25.21 7.46 70.59
C ASP A 219 -24.31 6.45 71.33
N MET A 220 -24.45 5.19 71.00
CA MET A 220 -23.60 4.12 71.52
C MET A 220 -22.87 3.45 70.40
N TYR A 221 -21.55 3.65 70.31
CA TYR A 221 -20.69 2.95 69.37
C TYR A 221 -20.57 1.47 69.82
N LEU A 222 -21.16 0.56 69.04
CA LEU A 222 -21.22 -0.85 69.41
C LEU A 222 -19.97 -1.62 69.03
N TYR A 223 -19.56 -1.55 67.78
CA TYR A 223 -18.30 -2.05 67.26
C TYR A 223 -18.11 -1.72 65.78
N ASN A 224 -16.91 -1.83 65.30
CA ASN A 224 -16.57 -1.72 63.88
C ASN A 224 -15.85 -2.98 63.44
N THR A 225 -16.38 -3.68 62.42
CA THR A 225 -15.75 -4.85 61.84
C THR A 225 -15.06 -4.41 60.54
N VAL A 226 -13.73 -4.40 60.55
CA VAL A 226 -12.94 -4.10 59.37
C VAL A 226 -12.49 -5.46 58.78
N THR A 227 -13.15 -5.90 57.72
CA THR A 227 -12.69 -7.04 56.94
C THR A 227 -11.65 -6.56 55.92
N ARG A 228 -10.39 -6.93 56.14
CA ARG A 228 -9.33 -6.68 55.18
C ARG A 228 -9.20 -7.85 54.23
N THR A 229 -9.60 -7.68 52.99
CA THR A 229 -9.30 -8.63 51.91
C THR A 229 -7.91 -8.35 51.38
N ALA A 230 -7.00 -9.29 51.49
CA ALA A 230 -5.68 -9.16 50.94
C ALA A 230 -5.76 -9.06 49.40
N LYS A 231 -5.10 -8.06 48.84
CA LYS A 231 -4.98 -7.93 47.38
C LYS A 231 -4.20 -9.14 46.84
N PRO A 232 -4.66 -9.82 45.78
CA PRO A 232 -3.90 -10.91 45.17
C PRO A 232 -2.48 -10.46 44.82
N LYS A 233 -1.48 -11.21 45.26
CA LYS A 233 -0.09 -10.95 44.90
C LYS A 233 0.07 -11.32 43.43
N ALA A 234 0.57 -10.39 42.61
CA ALA A 234 0.90 -10.69 41.23
C ALA A 234 1.92 -11.84 41.21
N SER A 235 1.60 -12.92 40.49
CA SER A 235 2.53 -14.03 40.28
C SER A 235 3.61 -13.57 39.32
N ASP A 236 4.80 -13.40 39.86
CA ASP A 236 6.03 -13.16 39.09
C ASP A 236 6.41 -14.51 38.43
N SER A 237 6.06 -14.67 37.15
CA SER A 237 6.51 -15.81 36.36
C SER A 237 7.85 -15.49 35.72
N GLY A 238 8.89 -15.41 36.51
CA GLY A 238 10.27 -15.41 36.06
C GLY A 238 10.71 -16.81 35.69
N GLY A 239 10.49 -17.21 34.44
CA GLY A 239 11.06 -18.42 33.88
C GLY A 239 12.50 -18.18 33.45
N SER A 240 13.48 -18.50 34.31
CA SER A 240 14.89 -18.64 33.94
C SER A 240 15.12 -20.04 33.39
N SER A 241 15.39 -20.16 32.08
CA SER A 241 15.94 -21.38 31.49
C SER A 241 17.45 -21.24 31.36
N THR A 242 18.18 -21.84 32.28
CA THR A 242 19.63 -22.11 32.15
C THR A 242 19.82 -23.36 31.29
N HIS A 243 20.48 -23.22 30.13
CA HIS A 243 21.09 -24.34 29.42
C HIS A 243 22.56 -24.45 29.83
N THR A 244 22.93 -25.59 30.39
CA THR A 244 24.31 -26.08 30.55
C THR A 244 24.55 -27.23 29.60
N SER A 245 25.72 -27.16 28.96
CA SER A 245 26.51 -28.14 28.18
C SER A 245 26.02 -28.49 26.82
#